data_b3958d3a540fa587823a87504f645c4a
#
_entry.id   b3958d3a540fa587823a87504f645c4a
#
_cell.length_a   1.000
_cell.length_b   1.000
_cell.length_c   1.000
_cell.angle_alpha   90.00
_cell.angle_beta   90.00
_cell.angle_gamma   90.00
#
_symmetry.space_group_name_H-M   'P 1'
#
loop_
_entity.id
_entity.type
_entity.pdbx_description
1 polymer ?
#
loop_
_entity_poly.entity_id
_entity_poly.type
_entity_poly.pdbx_seq_one_letter_code
_entity_poly.pdbx_strand_id
1 'polypeptide(L)'
;MTISYYEKICSKVQNISDEIPFELPAGWIWCRGHSCFEGMESSKPQGEFFDYIDIDAIDNRLHRIKAAKHLPVSEAPSRASRAVRTGSVLFSLVRPYLENIALIEEKHSDCIASTGFYVCNSNGVLLPEFMYYLMISGYVVNGLNQYMKGDNSPSISKDNIENWLYPVPPLKEQTVICTKLRISFNLIENIEKSLS
;
A
#
# COMPACT_ATOMS: atom_id res chain seq x y z
N MET A 1 28.12 19.02 7.78
CA MET A 1 26.98 19.59 8.55
C MET A 1 26.00 18.47 8.73
N THR A 2 25.63 18.16 9.98
CA THR A 2 24.60 17.13 10.25
C THR A 2 23.23 17.78 10.03
N ILE A 3 22.44 17.23 9.13
CA ILE A 3 21.06 17.68 8.89
C ILE A 3 20.20 17.17 10.04
N SER A 4 19.46 18.04 10.71
CA SER A 4 18.52 17.67 11.75
C SER A 4 17.10 17.69 11.19
N TYR A 5 16.33 16.61 11.45
CA TYR A 5 14.96 16.46 11.00
C TYR A 5 13.99 16.68 12.14
N TYR A 6 12.93 17.43 11.88
CA TYR A 6 11.91 17.74 12.86
C TYR A 6 10.53 17.44 12.30
N GLU A 7 9.71 16.78 13.11
CA GLU A 7 8.29 16.56 12.83
C GLU A 7 7.45 17.51 13.66
N LYS A 8 6.43 18.10 13.05
CA LYS A 8 5.46 18.94 13.75
C LYS A 8 4.08 18.30 13.68
N ILE A 9 3.58 17.85 14.83
CA ILE A 9 2.22 17.32 14.98
C ILE A 9 1.43 18.30 15.85
N CYS A 10 0.43 18.94 15.27
CA CYS A 10 -0.32 20.05 15.92
C CYS A 10 0.64 21.15 16.39
N SER A 11 0.74 21.35 17.71
CA SER A 11 1.62 22.37 18.34
C SER A 11 2.95 21.80 18.84
N LYS A 12 3.13 20.47 18.81
CA LYS A 12 4.35 19.82 19.29
C LYS A 12 5.34 19.64 18.15
N VAL A 13 6.59 20.04 18.41
CA VAL A 13 7.71 19.80 17.50
C VAL A 13 8.65 18.82 18.20
N GLN A 14 9.01 17.74 17.51
CA GLN A 14 9.98 16.77 18.00
C GLN A 14 11.10 16.55 16.99
N ASN A 15 12.29 16.27 17.50
CA ASN A 15 13.40 15.84 16.66
C ASN A 15 13.22 14.36 16.34
N ILE A 16 13.26 14.03 15.06
CA ILE A 16 13.14 12.65 14.54
C ILE A 16 14.40 12.21 13.80
N SER A 17 15.53 12.90 14.00
CA SER A 17 16.78 12.62 13.27
C SER A 17 17.25 11.17 13.45
N ASP A 18 17.02 10.60 14.63
CA ASP A 18 17.40 9.20 14.94
C ASP A 18 16.46 8.15 14.28
N GLU A 19 15.29 8.60 13.79
CA GLU A 19 14.34 7.74 13.08
C GLU A 19 14.56 7.74 11.56
N ILE A 20 15.38 8.67 11.04
CA ILE A 20 15.60 8.84 9.61
C ILE A 20 16.51 7.71 9.09
N PRO A 21 16.02 6.86 8.19
CA PRO A 21 16.76 5.67 7.77
C PRO A 21 17.90 5.98 6.78
N PHE A 22 17.78 7.07 6.01
CA PHE A 22 18.77 7.53 5.03
C PHE A 22 18.53 8.99 4.62
N GLU A 23 19.51 9.61 4.00
CA GLU A 23 19.38 10.97 3.47
C GLU A 23 18.51 10.98 2.20
N LEU A 24 17.65 11.99 2.08
CA LEU A 24 16.82 12.18 0.89
C LEU A 24 17.45 13.13 -0.10
N PRO A 25 17.17 12.99 -1.40
CA PRO A 25 17.50 13.99 -2.41
C PRO A 25 16.92 15.37 -2.08
N ALA A 26 17.53 16.42 -2.61
CA ALA A 26 17.00 17.77 -2.44
C ALA A 26 15.57 17.89 -2.97
N GLY A 27 14.70 18.50 -2.19
CA GLY A 27 13.28 18.67 -2.52
C GLY A 27 12.37 17.52 -2.09
N TRP A 28 12.93 16.40 -1.61
CA TRP A 28 12.14 15.33 -1.00
C TRP A 28 11.93 15.59 0.49
N ILE A 29 10.85 15.03 1.03
CA ILE A 29 10.56 15.10 2.47
C ILE A 29 10.24 13.71 3.01
N TRP A 30 10.48 13.52 4.31
CA TRP A 30 9.93 12.39 5.06
C TRP A 30 8.51 12.73 5.52
N CYS A 31 7.59 11.79 5.36
CA CYS A 31 6.19 11.95 5.76
C CYS A 31 5.68 10.68 6.43
N ARG A 32 4.97 10.81 7.54
CA ARG A 32 4.27 9.67 8.18
C ARG A 32 3.08 9.22 7.33
N GLY A 33 2.75 7.93 7.41
CA GLY A 33 1.62 7.37 6.67
C GLY A 33 0.30 8.06 6.98
N HIS A 34 0.04 8.40 8.25
CA HIS A 34 -1.17 9.17 8.63
C HIS A 34 -1.29 10.55 7.96
N SER A 35 -0.18 11.09 7.43
CA SER A 35 -0.17 12.36 6.68
C SER A 35 -0.16 12.14 5.15
N CYS A 36 0.03 10.91 4.68
CA CYS A 36 0.03 10.53 3.27
C CYS A 36 -1.27 9.85 2.83
N PHE A 37 -1.94 9.17 3.77
CA PHE A 37 -3.11 8.36 3.50
C PHE A 37 -4.36 8.93 4.13
N GLU A 38 -5.48 8.77 3.44
CA GLU A 38 -6.81 9.00 4.01
C GLU A 38 -7.17 7.87 4.99
N GLY A 39 -8.11 8.14 5.88
CA GLY A 39 -8.69 7.10 6.73
C GLY A 39 -9.36 6.01 5.89
N MET A 40 -9.18 4.76 6.31
CA MET A 40 -9.87 3.63 5.65
C MET A 40 -11.38 3.72 5.86
N GLU A 41 -12.11 3.51 4.78
CA GLU A 41 -13.58 3.46 4.80
C GLU A 41 -14.05 2.02 4.91
N SER A 42 -15.19 1.85 5.61
CA SER A 42 -15.87 0.58 5.70
C SER A 42 -17.09 0.57 4.78
N SER A 43 -17.26 -0.52 4.03
CA SER A 43 -18.43 -0.77 3.22
C SER A 43 -18.92 -2.21 3.47
N LYS A 44 -20.22 -2.39 3.55
CA LYS A 44 -20.81 -3.73 3.65
C LYS A 44 -21.31 -4.17 2.29
N PRO A 45 -21.24 -5.48 1.98
CA PRO A 45 -21.86 -6.03 0.78
C PRO A 45 -23.35 -5.66 0.71
N GLN A 46 -23.82 -5.29 -0.48
CA GLN A 46 -25.20 -4.91 -0.75
C GLN A 46 -25.69 -5.59 -2.03
N GLY A 47 -27.02 -5.63 -2.21
CA GLY A 47 -27.62 -6.26 -3.37
C GLY A 47 -27.76 -7.78 -3.22
N GLU A 48 -27.76 -8.50 -4.32
CA GLU A 48 -27.84 -9.95 -4.38
C GLU A 48 -26.46 -10.61 -4.37
N PHE A 49 -25.53 -10.03 -5.12
CA PHE A 49 -24.13 -10.46 -5.25
C PHE A 49 -23.17 -9.30 -5.07
N PHE A 50 -21.92 -9.61 -4.77
CA PHE A 50 -20.81 -8.65 -4.69
C PHE A 50 -19.50 -9.31 -5.05
N ASP A 51 -18.52 -8.51 -5.42
CA ASP A 51 -17.17 -8.96 -5.74
C ASP A 51 -16.24 -8.73 -4.53
N TYR A 52 -15.61 -9.81 -4.07
CA TYR A 52 -14.78 -9.83 -2.86
C TYR A 52 -13.32 -10.07 -3.18
N ILE A 53 -12.47 -9.19 -2.64
CA ILE A 53 -11.02 -9.33 -2.71
C ILE A 53 -10.51 -9.81 -1.35
N ASP A 54 -10.16 -11.09 -1.29
CA ASP A 54 -9.45 -11.70 -0.16
C ASP A 54 -7.94 -11.75 -0.44
N ILE A 55 -7.13 -12.11 0.57
CA ILE A 55 -5.68 -12.23 0.43
C ILE A 55 -5.31 -13.19 -0.71
N ASP A 56 -6.04 -14.28 -0.86
CA ASP A 56 -5.84 -15.27 -1.92
C ASP A 56 -6.11 -14.73 -3.34
N ALA A 57 -6.84 -13.62 -3.46
CA ALA A 57 -7.10 -12.98 -4.74
C ALA A 57 -5.87 -12.26 -5.32
N ILE A 58 -4.81 -12.08 -4.52
CA ILE A 58 -3.61 -11.38 -4.95
C ILE A 58 -2.59 -12.36 -5.51
N ASP A 59 -2.02 -12.00 -6.67
CA ASP A 59 -0.77 -12.57 -7.17
C ASP A 59 0.38 -11.77 -6.55
N ASN A 60 1.02 -12.33 -5.55
CA ASN A 60 2.08 -11.66 -4.80
C ASN A 60 3.43 -11.60 -5.55
N ARG A 61 3.58 -12.32 -6.65
CA ARG A 61 4.74 -12.21 -7.53
C ARG A 61 4.60 -11.02 -8.49
N LEU A 62 3.39 -10.83 -9.01
CA LEU A 62 3.09 -9.79 -9.97
C LEU A 62 2.42 -8.56 -9.33
N HIS A 63 2.18 -8.61 -8.01
CA HIS A 63 1.54 -7.55 -7.22
C HIS A 63 0.24 -7.03 -7.84
N ARG A 64 -0.62 -7.95 -8.30
CA ARG A 64 -1.90 -7.64 -8.95
C ARG A 64 -3.03 -8.54 -8.48
N ILE A 65 -4.25 -8.10 -8.69
CA ILE A 65 -5.43 -8.92 -8.42
C ILE A 65 -5.57 -9.97 -9.54
N LYS A 66 -5.55 -11.25 -9.17
CA LYS A 66 -5.81 -12.39 -10.09
C LYS A 66 -7.29 -12.45 -10.46
N ALA A 67 -8.13 -12.55 -9.44
CA ALA A 67 -9.57 -12.62 -9.60
C ALA A 67 -10.26 -12.27 -8.27
N ALA A 68 -11.26 -11.40 -8.30
CA ALA A 68 -12.19 -11.22 -7.19
C ALA A 68 -13.17 -12.40 -7.14
N LYS A 69 -13.65 -12.77 -5.95
CA LYS A 69 -14.64 -13.82 -5.76
C LYS A 69 -16.03 -13.21 -5.90
N HIS A 70 -16.82 -13.68 -6.85
CA HIS A 70 -18.22 -13.29 -6.98
C HIS A 70 -19.08 -14.12 -6.00
N LEU A 71 -19.63 -13.48 -4.98
CA LEU A 71 -20.32 -14.15 -3.88
C LEU A 71 -21.74 -13.59 -3.67
N PRO A 72 -22.72 -14.44 -3.30
CA PRO A 72 -23.98 -13.92 -2.83
C PRO A 72 -23.79 -13.20 -1.49
N VAL A 73 -24.53 -12.10 -1.29
CA VAL A 73 -24.42 -11.30 -0.04
C VAL A 73 -24.76 -12.12 1.20
N SER A 74 -25.65 -13.12 1.08
CA SER A 74 -25.98 -14.05 2.17
C SER A 74 -24.80 -14.90 2.65
N GLU A 75 -23.75 -15.06 1.82
CA GLU A 75 -22.55 -15.82 2.13
C GLU A 75 -21.33 -14.90 2.39
N ALA A 76 -21.58 -13.61 2.57
CA ALA A 76 -20.50 -12.64 2.75
C ALA A 76 -19.64 -12.96 3.99
N PRO A 77 -18.32 -13.12 3.83
CA PRO A 77 -17.45 -13.31 4.99
C PRO A 77 -17.51 -12.09 5.92
N SER A 78 -17.44 -12.31 7.22
CA SER A 78 -17.42 -11.22 8.21
C SER A 78 -16.30 -10.21 8.01
N ARG A 79 -15.24 -10.62 7.30
CA ARG A 79 -14.09 -9.77 6.91
C ARG A 79 -14.34 -8.91 5.67
N ALA A 80 -15.42 -9.12 4.91
CA ALA A 80 -15.74 -8.33 3.73
C ALA A 80 -16.33 -6.98 4.15
N SER A 81 -15.47 -6.01 4.42
CA SER A 81 -15.92 -4.71 4.92
C SER A 81 -15.01 -3.52 4.61
N ARG A 82 -14.00 -3.66 3.75
CA ARG A 82 -13.16 -2.55 3.33
C ARG A 82 -13.61 -2.00 1.98
N ALA A 83 -14.00 -0.72 1.95
CA ALA A 83 -14.22 -0.02 0.71
C ALA A 83 -12.90 0.17 -0.04
N VAL A 84 -12.95 0.01 -1.35
CA VAL A 84 -11.84 0.30 -2.26
C VAL A 84 -12.31 1.21 -3.39
N ARG A 85 -11.38 1.88 -4.04
CA ARG A 85 -11.64 2.71 -5.22
C ARG A 85 -10.46 2.61 -6.18
N THR A 86 -10.64 2.99 -7.42
CA THR A 86 -9.54 3.11 -8.39
C THR A 86 -8.38 3.91 -7.79
N GLY A 87 -7.18 3.35 -7.84
CA GLY A 87 -5.98 3.94 -7.28
C GLY A 87 -5.71 3.63 -5.80
N SER A 88 -6.61 2.92 -5.10
CA SER A 88 -6.31 2.35 -3.78
C SER A 88 -5.20 1.32 -3.89
N VAL A 89 -4.34 1.22 -2.89
CA VAL A 89 -3.35 0.14 -2.78
C VAL A 89 -3.72 -0.76 -1.59
N LEU A 90 -3.92 -2.03 -1.87
CA LEU A 90 -4.11 -3.06 -0.84
C LEU A 90 -2.75 -3.49 -0.31
N PHE A 91 -2.56 -3.45 0.99
CA PHE A 91 -1.39 -3.98 1.67
C PHE A 91 -1.83 -5.01 2.72
N SER A 92 -1.38 -6.26 2.59
CA SER A 92 -1.77 -7.30 3.55
C SER A 92 -1.17 -7.05 4.92
N LEU A 93 -2.02 -6.96 5.93
CA LEU A 93 -1.62 -6.88 7.33
C LEU A 93 -1.17 -8.25 7.88
N VAL A 94 -1.64 -9.34 7.27
CA VAL A 94 -1.36 -10.71 7.68
C VAL A 94 -0.24 -11.27 6.82
N ARG A 95 0.81 -11.79 7.45
CA ARG A 95 2.00 -12.32 6.77
C ARG A 95 2.53 -11.34 5.70
N PRO A 96 2.85 -10.10 6.08
CA PRO A 96 3.24 -9.06 5.11
C PRO A 96 4.48 -9.43 4.31
N TYR A 97 5.32 -10.35 4.81
CA TYR A 97 6.45 -10.91 4.09
C TYR A 97 6.07 -11.72 2.84
N LEU A 98 4.80 -12.11 2.70
CA LEU A 98 4.29 -12.73 1.48
C LEU A 98 3.97 -11.71 0.39
N GLU A 99 4.06 -10.43 0.70
CA GLU A 99 3.92 -9.33 -0.26
C GLU A 99 2.60 -9.35 -1.05
N ASN A 100 1.49 -9.73 -0.40
CA ASN A 100 0.17 -9.63 -0.99
C ASN A 100 -0.24 -8.16 -1.06
N ILE A 101 0.28 -7.46 -2.06
CA ILE A 101 0.09 -6.03 -2.31
C ILE A 101 -0.44 -5.87 -3.74
N ALA A 102 -1.45 -5.02 -3.95
CA ALA A 102 -1.98 -4.76 -5.29
C ALA A 102 -2.58 -3.36 -5.41
N LEU A 103 -2.47 -2.79 -6.60
CA LEU A 103 -3.18 -1.58 -6.98
C LEU A 103 -4.60 -1.93 -7.44
N ILE A 104 -5.59 -1.18 -7.00
CA ILE A 104 -6.97 -1.30 -7.45
C ILE A 104 -7.10 -0.57 -8.80
N GLU A 105 -7.35 -1.36 -9.85
CA GLU A 105 -7.72 -0.85 -11.17
C GLU A 105 -9.21 -0.53 -11.23
N GLU A 106 -9.65 0.22 -12.24
CA GLU A 106 -11.03 0.63 -12.42
C GLU A 106 -12.02 -0.55 -12.40
N LYS A 107 -11.67 -1.66 -13.04
CA LYS A 107 -12.52 -2.89 -13.06
C LYS A 107 -12.76 -3.53 -11.69
N HIS A 108 -12.03 -3.11 -10.66
CA HIS A 108 -12.16 -3.62 -9.29
C HIS A 108 -12.62 -2.54 -8.30
N SER A 109 -13.02 -1.35 -8.80
CA SER A 109 -13.38 -0.19 -7.95
C SER A 109 -14.59 -0.44 -7.07
N ASP A 110 -15.51 -1.31 -7.50
CA ASP A 110 -16.74 -1.63 -6.80
C ASP A 110 -16.62 -2.87 -5.91
N CYS A 111 -15.43 -3.47 -5.84
CA CYS A 111 -15.16 -4.62 -4.98
C CYS A 111 -15.15 -4.22 -3.50
N ILE A 112 -15.38 -5.19 -2.65
CA ILE A 112 -15.17 -5.08 -1.21
C ILE A 112 -13.94 -5.90 -0.84
N ALA A 113 -12.97 -5.29 -0.15
CA ALA A 113 -11.78 -6.01 0.29
C ALA A 113 -11.91 -6.52 1.73
N SER A 114 -11.08 -7.52 2.03
CA SER A 114 -10.97 -8.11 3.36
C SER A 114 -10.38 -7.14 4.38
N THR A 115 -10.81 -7.23 5.64
CA THR A 115 -10.15 -6.56 6.78
C THR A 115 -8.71 -7.01 7.02
N GLY A 116 -8.26 -8.07 6.35
CA GLY A 116 -6.86 -8.49 6.32
C GLY A 116 -5.94 -7.51 5.58
N PHE A 117 -6.51 -6.56 4.82
CA PHE A 117 -5.77 -5.49 4.17
C PHE A 117 -5.86 -4.17 4.93
N TYR A 118 -4.78 -3.42 4.90
CA TYR A 118 -4.80 -1.98 4.99
C TYR A 118 -5.02 -1.43 3.57
N VAL A 119 -6.01 -0.55 3.44
CA VAL A 119 -6.33 0.11 2.16
C VAL A 119 -5.68 1.48 2.17
N CYS A 120 -4.58 1.62 1.44
CA CYS A 120 -3.92 2.91 1.27
C CYS A 120 -4.69 3.72 0.22
N ASN A 121 -5.30 4.80 0.65
CA ASN A 121 -5.89 5.81 -0.21
C ASN A 121 -5.07 7.08 -0.11
N SER A 122 -4.58 7.60 -1.22
CA SER A 122 -3.82 8.84 -1.21
C SER A 122 -4.72 10.04 -0.88
N ASN A 123 -4.23 10.93 -0.02
CA ASN A 123 -4.83 12.23 0.24
C ASN A 123 -4.32 13.35 -0.71
N GLY A 124 -3.66 12.97 -1.80
CA GLY A 124 -3.09 13.89 -2.79
C GLY A 124 -1.58 14.14 -2.64
N VAL A 125 -0.96 13.70 -1.53
CA VAL A 125 0.49 13.82 -1.32
C VAL A 125 1.27 12.83 -2.20
N LEU A 126 0.73 11.63 -2.39
CA LEU A 126 1.29 10.59 -3.25
C LEU A 126 0.38 10.36 -4.46
N LEU A 127 0.95 10.27 -5.66
CA LEU A 127 0.22 9.75 -6.81
C LEU A 127 -0.10 8.26 -6.57
N PRO A 128 -1.28 7.74 -6.94
CA PRO A 128 -1.65 6.34 -6.71
C PRO A 128 -0.63 5.33 -7.24
N GLU A 129 -0.11 5.55 -8.45
CA GLU A 129 0.92 4.68 -9.03
C GLU A 129 2.26 4.77 -8.26
N PHE A 130 2.65 5.97 -7.80
CA PHE A 130 3.84 6.13 -6.97
C PHE A 130 3.67 5.46 -5.61
N MET A 131 2.51 5.64 -4.98
CA MET A 131 2.14 4.98 -3.73
C MET A 131 2.23 3.44 -3.88
N TYR A 132 1.75 2.89 -4.99
CA TYR A 132 1.86 1.47 -5.27
C TYR A 132 3.32 1.00 -5.33
N TYR A 133 4.17 1.67 -6.13
CA TYR A 133 5.59 1.31 -6.21
C TYR A 133 6.32 1.47 -4.87
N LEU A 134 5.94 2.48 -4.10
CA LEU A 134 6.48 2.69 -2.76
C LEU A 134 6.10 1.56 -1.82
N MET A 135 4.84 1.12 -1.82
CA MET A 135 4.35 0.06 -0.94
C MET A 135 4.92 -1.33 -1.28
N ILE A 136 5.26 -1.62 -2.54
CA ILE A 136 5.95 -2.86 -2.93
C ILE A 136 7.48 -2.77 -2.78
N SER A 137 8.02 -1.61 -2.42
CA SER A 137 9.47 -1.46 -2.27
C SER A 137 10.02 -2.27 -1.09
N GLY A 138 11.23 -2.81 -1.26
CA GLY A 138 11.92 -3.49 -0.16
C GLY A 138 12.11 -2.61 1.08
N TYR A 139 12.19 -1.29 0.93
CA TYR A 139 12.24 -0.36 2.05
C TYR A 139 10.97 -0.45 2.94
N VAL A 140 9.80 -0.43 2.33
CA VAL A 140 8.52 -0.49 3.06
C VAL A 140 8.24 -1.90 3.56
N VAL A 141 8.35 -2.91 2.70
CA VAL A 141 8.04 -4.30 3.06
C VAL A 141 8.97 -4.82 4.17
N ASN A 142 10.28 -4.72 3.98
CA ASN A 142 11.23 -5.21 4.97
C ASN A 142 11.19 -4.41 6.27
N GLY A 143 10.96 -3.10 6.18
CA GLY A 143 10.81 -2.24 7.33
C GLY A 143 9.56 -2.58 8.15
N LEU A 144 8.41 -2.75 7.51
CA LEU A 144 7.17 -3.11 8.20
C LEU A 144 7.20 -4.54 8.76
N ASN A 145 7.90 -5.48 8.11
CA ASN A 145 8.07 -6.84 8.60
C ASN A 145 8.71 -6.92 10.00
N GLN A 146 9.49 -5.91 10.40
CA GLN A 146 10.10 -5.85 11.74
C GLN A 146 9.07 -5.71 12.87
N TYR A 147 7.86 -5.24 12.56
CA TYR A 147 6.76 -5.07 13.51
C TYR A 147 5.83 -6.27 13.62
N MET A 148 6.11 -7.36 12.91
CA MET A 148 5.27 -8.56 12.96
C MET A 148 5.16 -9.13 14.37
N LYS A 149 3.93 -9.51 14.75
CA LYS A 149 3.60 -10.19 16.00
C LYS A 149 2.73 -11.41 15.74
N GLY A 150 2.89 -12.43 16.56
CA GLY A 150 2.15 -13.70 16.48
C GLY A 150 2.93 -14.83 15.79
N ASP A 151 2.75 -16.05 16.25
CA ASP A 151 3.55 -17.22 15.83
C ASP A 151 2.99 -17.87 14.55
N ASN A 152 1.69 -18.19 14.52
CA ASN A 152 1.08 -18.94 13.41
C ASN A 152 0.67 -18.07 12.22
N SER A 153 0.27 -16.84 12.48
CA SER A 153 -0.15 -15.86 11.47
C SER A 153 0.40 -14.49 11.83
N PRO A 154 1.74 -14.30 11.70
CA PRO A 154 2.35 -13.05 12.08
C PRO A 154 1.72 -11.89 11.29
N SER A 155 1.42 -10.81 12.00
CA SER A 155 0.72 -9.68 11.43
C SER A 155 1.27 -8.36 11.96
N ILE A 156 1.06 -7.32 11.18
CA ILE A 156 1.31 -5.93 11.58
C ILE A 156 -0.02 -5.21 11.83
N SER A 157 0.04 -4.11 12.54
CA SER A 157 -1.12 -3.28 12.79
C SER A 157 -1.24 -2.15 11.77
N LYS A 158 -2.43 -1.56 11.67
CA LYS A 158 -2.69 -0.31 10.98
C LYS A 158 -1.70 0.78 11.42
N ASP A 159 -1.45 0.90 12.73
CA ASP A 159 -0.57 1.92 13.30
C ASP A 159 0.87 1.79 12.82
N ASN A 160 1.34 0.57 12.52
CA ASN A 160 2.68 0.38 11.95
C ASN A 160 2.80 1.04 10.57
N ILE A 161 1.78 0.92 9.72
CA ILE A 161 1.73 1.55 8.40
C ILE A 161 1.59 3.08 8.54
N GLU A 162 0.70 3.54 9.42
CA GLU A 162 0.41 4.96 9.59
C GLU A 162 1.55 5.74 10.25
N ASN A 163 2.35 5.10 11.10
CA ASN A 163 3.51 5.73 11.73
C ASN A 163 4.82 5.50 10.94
N TRP A 164 4.84 4.65 9.92
CA TRP A 164 6.02 4.47 9.09
C TRP A 164 6.38 5.76 8.35
N LEU A 165 7.66 6.02 8.18
CA LEU A 165 8.16 7.16 7.41
C LEU A 165 8.28 6.81 5.93
N TYR A 166 7.66 7.60 5.09
CA TYR A 166 7.66 7.45 3.64
C TYR A 166 8.45 8.59 2.98
N PRO A 167 9.37 8.30 2.04
CA PRO A 167 10.05 9.32 1.26
C PRO A 167 9.11 9.87 0.19
N VAL A 168 8.88 11.16 0.20
CA VAL A 168 7.92 11.84 -0.67
C VAL A 168 8.62 12.83 -1.59
N PRO A 169 8.74 12.52 -2.89
CA PRO A 169 9.21 13.45 -3.91
C PRO A 169 8.16 14.51 -4.25
N PRO A 170 8.54 15.63 -4.89
CA PRO A 170 7.59 16.50 -5.55
C PRO A 170 6.75 15.75 -6.59
N LEU A 171 5.46 16.11 -6.76
CA LEU A 171 4.52 15.40 -7.64
C LEU A 171 5.03 15.20 -9.07
N LYS A 172 5.72 16.21 -9.64
CA LYS A 172 6.34 16.09 -10.97
C LYS A 172 7.40 14.98 -11.03
N GLU A 173 8.17 14.84 -9.98
CA GLU A 173 9.19 13.80 -9.89
C GLU A 173 8.58 12.41 -9.68
N GLN A 174 7.51 12.30 -8.88
CA GLN A 174 6.73 11.07 -8.78
C GLN A 174 6.28 10.58 -10.15
N THR A 175 5.74 11.47 -11.01
CA THR A 175 5.34 11.14 -12.39
C THR A 175 6.50 10.59 -13.22
N VAL A 176 7.67 11.21 -13.12
CA VAL A 176 8.88 10.77 -13.85
C VAL A 176 9.34 9.40 -13.36
N ILE A 177 9.34 9.18 -12.03
CA ILE A 177 9.71 7.90 -11.42
C ILE A 177 8.75 6.79 -11.88
N CYS A 178 7.43 7.01 -11.78
CA CYS A 178 6.41 6.05 -12.22
C CYS A 178 6.60 5.68 -13.70
N THR A 179 6.83 6.67 -14.56
CA THR A 179 7.05 6.42 -15.99
C THR A 179 8.27 5.51 -16.22
N LYS A 180 9.38 5.78 -15.54
CA LYS A 180 10.60 4.96 -15.66
C LYS A 180 10.39 3.54 -15.12
N LEU A 181 9.76 3.40 -13.95
CA LEU A 181 9.49 2.10 -13.34
C LEU A 181 8.56 1.25 -14.22
N ARG A 182 7.48 1.83 -14.75
CA ARG A 182 6.55 1.15 -15.67
C ARG A 182 7.27 0.63 -16.91
N ILE A 183 8.14 1.43 -17.52
CA ILE A 183 8.93 1.00 -18.68
C ILE A 183 9.83 -0.18 -18.28
N SER A 184 10.51 -0.09 -17.14
CA SER A 184 11.42 -1.14 -16.68
C SER A 184 10.69 -2.45 -16.38
N PHE A 185 9.55 -2.40 -15.68
CA PHE A 185 8.74 -3.58 -15.40
C PHE A 185 8.18 -4.22 -16.68
N ASN A 186 7.71 -3.42 -17.64
CA ASN A 186 7.25 -3.93 -18.92
C ASN A 186 8.39 -4.63 -19.72
N LEU A 187 9.60 -4.09 -19.67
CA LEU A 187 10.76 -4.73 -20.30
C LEU A 187 11.09 -6.08 -19.65
N ILE A 188 11.08 -6.14 -18.32
CA ILE A 188 11.31 -7.38 -17.56
C ILE A 188 10.25 -8.43 -17.92
N GLU A 189 8.97 -8.06 -17.91
CA GLU A 189 7.86 -8.97 -18.26
C GLU A 189 7.97 -9.50 -19.69
N ASN A 190 8.40 -8.66 -20.65
CA ASN A 190 8.62 -9.08 -22.02
C ASN A 190 9.80 -10.04 -22.15
N ILE A 191 10.88 -9.81 -21.39
CA ILE A 191 12.03 -10.74 -21.35
C ILE A 191 11.59 -12.09 -20.76
N GLU A 192 10.88 -12.11 -19.65
CA GLU A 192 10.36 -13.34 -19.02
C GLU A 192 9.49 -14.15 -20.02
N LYS A 193 8.57 -13.47 -20.72
CA LYS A 193 7.73 -14.10 -21.76
C LYS A 193 8.53 -14.66 -22.94
N SER A 194 9.67 -14.08 -23.26
CA SER A 194 10.52 -14.56 -24.35
C SER A 194 11.39 -15.76 -23.97
N LEU A 195 11.53 -16.04 -22.67
CA LEU A 195 12.34 -17.14 -22.13
C LEU A 195 11.49 -18.35 -21.72
N SER A 196 10.17 -18.20 -21.69
CA SER A 196 9.19 -19.25 -21.36
C SER A 196 8.67 -19.96 -22.61
#